data_02db37d689133ce94169316aa3ed2309
#
_entry.id   02db37d689133ce94169316aa3ed2309
#
_cell.length_a   1.000
_cell.length_b   1.000
_cell.length_c   1.000
_cell.angle_alpha   90.00
_cell.angle_beta   90.00
_cell.angle_gamma   90.00
#
_symmetry.space_group_name_H-M   'P 1'
#
loop_
_entity.id
_entity.type
_entity.pdbx_description
1 polymer ?
#
loop_
_entity_poly.entity_id
_entity_poly.type
_entity_poly.pdbx_seq_one_letter_code
_entity_poly.pdbx_strand_id
1 'polypeptide(L)'
;SRLPLDMAASILEESDVEFFSNILSKLDTENKKNILELMSLDDMADILSQLEEDERENIMELLSEKDADDVKELLIYEEESTGGIMTTGYIQINEYMTAKEAISHMREYAEDAETIYYVYVVDNEERLVGVLSLRELILARDSSIVKDLMSENIISVFVDENRDRKSTRLNSS
;
A
#
# COMPACT_ATOMS: atom_id res chain seq x y z
N SER A 1 -0.40 -27.55 -16.62
CA SER A 1 -0.92 -26.20 -16.57
C SER A 1 -0.10 -25.45 -15.54
N ARG A 2 0.58 -24.37 -15.93
CA ARG A 2 1.28 -23.49 -14.97
C ARG A 2 0.24 -22.51 -14.43
N LEU A 3 0.27 -22.25 -13.13
CA LEU A 3 -0.52 -21.20 -12.49
C LEU A 3 0.00 -19.83 -12.99
N PRO A 4 -0.86 -18.85 -13.34
CA PRO A 4 -0.43 -17.48 -13.60
C PRO A 4 0.29 -16.90 -12.37
N LEU A 5 1.28 -16.04 -12.58
CA LEU A 5 2.12 -15.52 -11.49
C LEU A 5 1.35 -14.62 -10.52
N ASP A 6 0.42 -13.81 -11.04
CA ASP A 6 -0.49 -12.98 -10.24
C ASP A 6 -1.34 -13.82 -9.27
N MET A 7 -1.90 -14.93 -9.76
CA MET A 7 -2.65 -15.85 -8.91
C MET A 7 -1.74 -16.56 -7.89
N ALA A 8 -0.48 -16.83 -8.26
CA ALA A 8 0.49 -17.43 -7.34
C ALA A 8 0.86 -16.44 -6.21
N ALA A 9 1.05 -15.16 -6.53
CA ALA A 9 1.28 -14.11 -5.55
C ALA A 9 0.11 -14.01 -4.57
N SER A 10 -1.13 -13.85 -5.05
CA SER A 10 -2.32 -13.77 -4.18
C SER A 10 -2.54 -15.01 -3.29
N ILE A 11 -2.14 -16.20 -3.73
CA ILE A 11 -2.19 -17.40 -2.88
C ILE A 11 -1.12 -17.34 -1.78
N LEU A 12 0.06 -16.80 -2.09
CA LEU A 12 1.15 -16.70 -1.13
C LEU A 12 0.89 -15.62 -0.08
N GLU A 13 0.26 -14.50 -0.44
CA GLU A 13 -0.20 -13.46 0.48
C GLU A 13 -1.13 -14.02 1.57
N GLU A 14 -2.06 -14.88 1.21
CA GLU A 14 -3.04 -15.50 2.10
C GLU A 14 -2.52 -16.78 2.79
N SER A 15 -1.26 -17.17 2.56
CA SER A 15 -0.71 -18.42 3.09
C SER A 15 0.00 -18.24 4.43
N ASP A 16 0.13 -19.33 5.19
CA ASP A 16 1.03 -19.34 6.33
C ASP A 16 2.51 -19.29 5.92
N VAL A 17 3.36 -18.84 6.82
CA VAL A 17 4.79 -18.63 6.60
C VAL A 17 5.52 -19.93 6.20
N GLU A 18 5.11 -21.09 6.73
CA GLU A 18 5.73 -22.38 6.40
C GLU A 18 5.45 -22.76 4.95
N PHE A 19 4.22 -22.56 4.47
CA PHE A 19 3.86 -22.80 3.08
C PHE A 19 4.56 -21.83 2.14
N PHE A 20 4.62 -20.55 2.48
CA PHE A 20 5.34 -19.52 1.74
C PHE A 20 6.81 -19.89 1.54
N SER A 21 7.56 -20.17 2.62
CA SER A 21 8.97 -20.57 2.57
C SER A 21 9.18 -21.85 1.75
N ASN A 22 8.31 -22.84 1.92
CA ASN A 22 8.39 -24.10 1.19
C ASN A 22 8.22 -23.91 -0.32
N ILE A 23 7.30 -23.04 -0.74
CA ILE A 23 7.10 -22.74 -2.17
C ILE A 23 8.30 -21.94 -2.71
N LEU A 24 8.69 -20.85 -2.04
CA LEU A 24 9.82 -20.04 -2.48
C LEU A 24 11.11 -20.87 -2.61
N SER A 25 11.39 -21.76 -1.66
CA SER A 25 12.60 -22.60 -1.72
C SER A 25 12.71 -23.48 -2.98
N LYS A 26 11.57 -23.78 -3.63
CA LYS A 26 11.51 -24.62 -4.84
C LYS A 26 11.57 -23.84 -6.15
N LEU A 27 11.45 -22.53 -6.10
CA LEU A 27 11.50 -21.66 -7.26
C LEU A 27 12.94 -21.23 -7.56
N ASP A 28 13.22 -21.00 -8.84
CA ASP A 28 14.45 -20.33 -9.25
C ASP A 28 14.37 -18.83 -8.93
N THR A 29 15.50 -18.14 -8.97
CA THR A 29 15.63 -16.74 -8.58
C THR A 29 14.74 -15.80 -9.39
N GLU A 30 14.56 -16.08 -10.69
CA GLU A 30 13.74 -15.24 -11.56
C GLU A 30 12.26 -15.35 -11.21
N ASN A 31 11.75 -16.56 -11.01
CA ASN A 31 10.36 -16.76 -10.60
C ASN A 31 10.09 -16.24 -9.18
N LYS A 32 11.08 -16.32 -8.26
CA LYS A 32 10.97 -15.68 -6.94
C LYS A 32 10.76 -14.20 -7.07
N LYS A 33 11.62 -13.49 -7.80
CA LYS A 33 11.51 -12.04 -8.01
C LYS A 33 10.17 -11.66 -8.61
N ASN A 34 9.76 -12.32 -9.68
CA ASN A 34 8.51 -12.02 -10.37
C ASN A 34 7.26 -12.21 -9.46
N ILE A 35 7.30 -13.16 -8.54
CA ILE A 35 6.19 -13.35 -7.58
C ILE A 35 6.24 -12.28 -6.50
N LEU A 36 7.40 -12.00 -5.92
CA LEU A 36 7.57 -11.00 -4.87
C LEU A 36 7.19 -9.58 -5.36
N GLU A 37 7.50 -9.24 -6.62
CA GLU A 37 7.11 -7.97 -7.25
C GLU A 37 5.59 -7.82 -7.44
N LEU A 38 4.84 -8.90 -7.39
CA LEU A 38 3.37 -8.91 -7.55
C LEU A 38 2.63 -8.94 -6.21
N MET A 39 3.35 -9.16 -5.10
CA MET A 39 2.77 -9.16 -3.76
C MET A 39 2.63 -7.74 -3.22
N SER A 40 1.58 -7.51 -2.41
CA SER A 40 1.46 -6.28 -1.66
C SER A 40 2.56 -6.19 -0.58
N LEU A 41 3.07 -4.96 -0.32
CA LEU A 41 4.23 -4.78 0.57
C LEU A 41 3.87 -4.98 2.05
N ASP A 42 2.64 -4.75 2.45
CA ASP A 42 2.12 -5.00 3.78
C ASP A 42 1.98 -6.50 4.07
N ASP A 43 1.36 -7.29 3.17
CA ASP A 43 1.32 -8.75 3.30
C ASP A 43 2.74 -9.36 3.30
N MET A 44 3.63 -8.82 2.49
CA MET A 44 5.03 -9.21 2.49
C MET A 44 5.71 -8.90 3.83
N ALA A 45 5.47 -7.72 4.41
CA ALA A 45 6.02 -7.35 5.73
C ALA A 45 5.48 -8.29 6.82
N ASP A 46 4.19 -8.63 6.80
CA ASP A 46 3.57 -9.57 7.74
C ASP A 46 4.22 -10.95 7.66
N ILE A 47 4.44 -11.48 6.46
CA ILE A 47 5.13 -12.76 6.26
C ILE A 47 6.58 -12.66 6.73
N LEU A 48 7.32 -11.62 6.33
CA LEU A 48 8.73 -11.45 6.67
C LEU A 48 8.96 -11.24 8.18
N SER A 49 7.98 -10.67 8.89
CA SER A 49 8.04 -10.52 10.36
C SER A 49 8.12 -11.86 11.09
N GLN A 50 7.55 -12.91 10.52
CA GLN A 50 7.46 -14.26 11.08
C GLN A 50 8.63 -15.17 10.66
N LEU A 51 9.48 -14.74 9.71
CA LEU A 51 10.63 -15.51 9.24
C LEU A 51 11.86 -15.33 10.14
N GLU A 52 12.72 -16.35 10.13
CA GLU A 52 14.07 -16.26 10.70
C GLU A 52 14.91 -15.20 9.94
N GLU A 53 15.86 -14.56 10.65
CA GLU A 53 16.62 -13.42 10.12
C GLU A 53 17.35 -13.73 8.82
N ASP A 54 18.01 -14.90 8.72
CA ASP A 54 18.73 -15.33 7.51
C ASP A 54 17.81 -15.49 6.29
N GLU A 55 16.58 -15.99 6.50
CA GLU A 55 15.60 -16.19 5.43
C GLU A 55 14.98 -14.85 5.00
N ARG A 56 14.67 -13.99 5.94
CA ARG A 56 14.19 -12.63 5.70
C ARG A 56 15.20 -11.82 4.89
N GLU A 57 16.48 -11.83 5.27
CA GLU A 57 17.54 -11.13 4.53
C GLU A 57 17.66 -11.62 3.08
N ASN A 58 17.60 -12.94 2.86
CA ASN A 58 17.65 -13.52 1.51
C ASN A 58 16.49 -13.07 0.62
N ILE A 59 15.29 -12.89 1.19
CA ILE A 59 14.11 -12.39 0.45
C ILE A 59 14.26 -10.89 0.18
N MET A 60 14.66 -10.11 1.17
CA MET A 60 14.91 -8.68 1.04
C MET A 60 15.92 -8.34 -0.07
N GLU A 61 16.96 -9.17 -0.27
CA GLU A 61 17.93 -9.02 -1.37
C GLU A 61 17.33 -9.23 -2.76
N LEU A 62 16.17 -9.89 -2.86
CA LEU A 62 15.48 -10.13 -4.13
C LEU A 62 14.57 -8.96 -4.54
N LEU A 63 14.17 -8.12 -3.61
CA LEU A 63 13.30 -6.95 -3.84
C LEU A 63 14.04 -5.83 -4.57
N SER A 64 13.28 -4.89 -5.15
CA SER A 64 13.84 -3.62 -5.59
C SER A 64 14.34 -2.81 -4.38
N GLU A 65 15.27 -1.88 -4.57
CA GLU A 65 15.76 -1.01 -3.48
C GLU A 65 14.60 -0.23 -2.82
N LYS A 66 13.65 0.24 -3.63
CA LYS A 66 12.46 0.95 -3.14
C LYS A 66 11.56 0.03 -2.30
N ASP A 67 11.19 -1.14 -2.83
CA ASP A 67 10.28 -2.06 -2.12
C ASP A 67 10.91 -2.58 -0.82
N ALA A 68 12.22 -2.84 -0.85
CA ALA A 68 12.96 -3.24 0.34
C ALA A 68 12.96 -2.15 1.43
N ASP A 69 13.03 -0.87 1.05
CA ASP A 69 12.96 0.23 2.01
C ASP A 69 11.54 0.43 2.54
N ASP A 70 10.53 0.34 1.70
CA ASP A 70 9.12 0.40 2.09
C ASP A 70 8.74 -0.76 3.05
N VAL A 71 9.17 -1.99 2.75
CA VAL A 71 8.97 -3.15 3.63
C VAL A 71 9.70 -2.99 4.96
N LYS A 72 10.94 -2.46 4.98
CA LYS A 72 11.66 -2.16 6.24
C LYS A 72 10.90 -1.17 7.10
N GLU A 73 10.29 -0.16 6.50
CA GLU A 73 9.48 0.82 7.23
C GLU A 73 8.27 0.13 7.89
N LEU A 74 7.58 -0.75 7.16
CA LEU A 74 6.44 -1.51 7.69
C LEU A 74 6.85 -2.46 8.83
N LEU A 75 7.99 -3.13 8.72
CA LEU A 75 8.52 -4.05 9.75
C LEU A 75 8.87 -3.37 11.09
N ILE A 76 8.97 -2.04 11.15
CA ILE A 76 9.23 -1.29 12.39
C ILE A 76 7.99 -1.30 13.29
N TYR A 77 6.79 -1.42 12.73
CA TYR A 77 5.54 -1.34 13.47
C TYR A 77 5.11 -2.69 14.03
N GLU A 78 4.53 -2.66 15.23
CA GLU A 78 3.92 -3.87 15.81
C GLU A 78 2.66 -4.25 15.02
N GLU A 79 2.44 -5.54 14.75
CA GLU A 79 1.30 -6.09 14.01
C GLU A 79 -0.06 -5.60 14.55
N GLU A 80 -0.19 -5.42 15.87
CA GLU A 80 -1.39 -4.91 16.55
C GLU A 80 -1.52 -3.38 16.53
N SER A 81 -0.53 -2.65 15.99
CA SER A 81 -0.55 -1.19 15.89
C SER A 81 -1.28 -0.72 14.63
N THR A 82 -1.62 0.58 14.58
CA THR A 82 -2.16 1.19 13.36
C THR A 82 -1.14 1.16 12.22
N GLY A 83 0.14 1.31 12.53
CA GLY A 83 1.24 1.22 11.54
C GLY A 83 1.35 -0.17 10.92
N GLY A 84 1.16 -1.24 11.69
CA GLY A 84 1.21 -2.61 11.20
C GLY A 84 0.09 -3.00 10.24
N ILE A 85 -0.99 -2.24 10.18
CA ILE A 85 -2.11 -2.46 9.23
C ILE A 85 -2.22 -1.38 8.15
N MET A 86 -1.21 -0.53 7.99
CA MET A 86 -1.19 0.48 6.93
C MET A 86 -0.59 -0.11 5.65
N THR A 87 -1.01 0.44 4.52
CA THR A 87 -0.42 0.13 3.21
C THR A 87 0.38 1.32 2.69
N THR A 88 1.42 1.07 1.92
CA THR A 88 2.15 2.05 1.12
C THR A 88 1.57 2.19 -0.29
N GLY A 89 0.68 1.29 -0.71
CA GLY A 89 0.03 1.26 -2.01
C GLY A 89 -1.11 2.27 -2.16
N TYR A 90 -0.86 3.55 -1.90
CA TYR A 90 -1.86 4.63 -2.04
C TYR A 90 -1.44 5.68 -3.07
N ILE A 91 -2.42 6.39 -3.64
CA ILE A 91 -2.17 7.48 -4.58
C ILE A 91 -2.31 8.83 -3.88
N GLN A 92 -1.28 9.66 -4.02
CA GLN A 92 -1.31 11.06 -3.58
C GLN A 92 -1.29 12.03 -4.76
N ILE A 93 -1.99 13.14 -4.61
CA ILE A 93 -2.05 14.22 -5.60
C ILE A 93 -1.87 15.58 -4.92
N ASN A 94 -1.33 16.56 -5.64
CA ASN A 94 -1.16 17.89 -5.07
C ASN A 94 -2.46 18.71 -5.14
N GLU A 95 -2.74 19.52 -4.10
CA GLU A 95 -3.95 20.34 -3.96
C GLU A 95 -4.16 21.34 -5.11
N TYR A 96 -3.10 21.73 -5.81
CA TYR A 96 -3.16 22.70 -6.92
C TYR A 96 -3.32 22.07 -8.30
N MET A 97 -3.32 20.74 -8.41
CA MET A 97 -3.63 20.06 -9.67
C MET A 97 -5.06 20.36 -10.11
N THR A 98 -5.27 20.38 -11.43
CA THR A 98 -6.61 20.29 -11.99
C THR A 98 -7.13 18.86 -11.93
N ALA A 99 -8.45 18.68 -11.97
CA ALA A 99 -9.06 17.34 -12.01
C ALA A 99 -8.53 16.49 -13.16
N LYS A 100 -8.26 17.10 -14.33
CA LYS A 100 -7.66 16.43 -15.48
C LYS A 100 -6.24 15.94 -15.20
N GLU A 101 -5.41 16.77 -14.58
CA GLU A 101 -4.03 16.40 -14.21
C GLU A 101 -4.04 15.29 -13.16
N ALA A 102 -4.91 15.40 -12.16
CA ALA A 102 -5.07 14.37 -11.12
C ALA A 102 -5.48 13.01 -11.71
N ILE A 103 -6.46 12.97 -12.63
CA ILE A 103 -6.87 11.74 -13.32
C ILE A 103 -5.71 11.18 -14.16
N SER A 104 -4.93 12.03 -14.81
CA SER A 104 -3.77 11.58 -15.59
C SER A 104 -2.70 10.96 -14.68
N HIS A 105 -2.42 11.60 -13.56
CA HIS A 105 -1.50 11.10 -12.54
C HIS A 105 -1.96 9.75 -11.99
N MET A 106 -3.22 9.63 -11.60
CA MET A 106 -3.78 8.36 -11.13
C MET A 106 -3.61 7.21 -12.12
N ARG A 107 -3.72 7.47 -13.44
CA ARG A 107 -3.54 6.42 -14.46
C ARG A 107 -2.11 5.90 -14.54
N GLU A 108 -1.13 6.73 -14.22
CA GLU A 108 0.29 6.34 -14.23
C GLU A 108 0.64 5.44 -13.04
N TYR A 109 -0.07 5.60 -11.91
CA TYR A 109 0.20 4.89 -10.66
C TYR A 109 -0.88 3.89 -10.25
N ALA A 110 -1.91 3.70 -11.10
CA ALA A 110 -3.04 2.82 -10.77
C ALA A 110 -2.67 1.33 -10.71
N GLU A 111 -1.59 0.92 -11.36
CA GLU A 111 -1.10 -0.47 -11.32
C GLU A 111 -0.39 -0.80 -10.02
N ASP A 112 0.22 0.21 -9.37
CA ASP A 112 0.97 0.06 -8.13
C ASP A 112 0.11 0.33 -6.88
N ALA A 113 -1.13 0.81 -7.06
CA ALA A 113 -1.99 1.18 -5.95
C ALA A 113 -2.93 0.03 -5.56
N GLU A 114 -2.93 -0.35 -4.30
CA GLU A 114 -3.83 -1.36 -3.74
C GLU A 114 -5.30 -0.95 -3.88
N THR A 115 -5.58 0.35 -3.74
CA THR A 115 -6.93 0.90 -3.94
C THR A 115 -6.91 2.24 -4.64
N ILE A 116 -7.87 2.45 -5.55
CA ILE A 116 -8.05 3.70 -6.31
C ILE A 116 -9.34 4.45 -5.96
N TYR A 117 -10.11 3.98 -4.98
CA TYR A 117 -11.40 4.59 -4.64
C TYR A 117 -11.25 5.99 -4.05
N TYR A 118 -10.15 6.22 -3.32
CA TYR A 118 -9.80 7.51 -2.70
C TYR A 118 -8.36 7.87 -3.06
N VAL A 119 -8.13 9.17 -3.21
CA VAL A 119 -6.79 9.74 -3.35
C VAL A 119 -6.53 10.71 -2.20
N TYR A 120 -5.30 10.70 -1.73
CA TYR A 120 -4.86 11.60 -0.66
C TYR A 120 -4.33 12.89 -1.29
N VAL A 121 -4.79 14.02 -0.76
CA VAL A 121 -4.38 15.33 -1.26
C VAL A 121 -3.33 15.91 -0.35
N VAL A 122 -2.20 16.28 -0.93
CA VAL A 122 -1.06 16.86 -0.22
C VAL A 122 -0.77 18.29 -0.67
N ASP A 123 -0.16 19.08 0.21
CA ASP A 123 0.36 20.40 -0.12
C ASP A 123 1.77 20.30 -0.75
N ASN A 124 2.42 21.46 -0.99
CA ASN A 124 3.77 21.50 -1.55
C ASN A 124 4.87 21.01 -0.58
N GLU A 125 4.54 20.79 0.67
CA GLU A 125 5.43 20.25 1.72
C GLU A 125 5.12 18.78 2.02
N GLU A 126 4.36 18.12 1.11
CA GLU A 126 3.92 16.72 1.20
C GLU A 126 3.08 16.41 2.44
N ARG A 127 2.43 17.40 3.04
CA ARG A 127 1.55 17.20 4.18
C ARG A 127 0.13 16.90 3.69
N LEU A 128 -0.51 15.91 4.28
CA LEU A 128 -1.89 15.55 3.99
C LEU A 128 -2.83 16.70 4.38
N VAL A 129 -3.54 17.25 3.39
CA VAL A 129 -4.48 18.38 3.55
C VAL A 129 -5.91 18.01 3.20
N GLY A 130 -6.15 16.88 2.53
CA GLY A 130 -7.50 16.46 2.17
C GLY A 130 -7.55 15.04 1.61
N VAL A 131 -8.76 14.59 1.38
CA VAL A 131 -9.07 13.36 0.65
C VAL A 131 -10.11 13.64 -0.41
N LEU A 132 -10.04 12.92 -1.52
CA LEU A 132 -10.94 13.08 -2.66
C LEU A 132 -11.26 11.70 -3.24
N SER A 133 -12.55 11.42 -3.50
CA SER A 133 -12.92 10.17 -4.13
C SER A 133 -12.70 10.20 -5.65
N LEU A 134 -12.35 9.06 -6.24
CA LEU A 134 -12.30 8.90 -7.70
C LEU A 134 -13.61 9.34 -8.37
N ARG A 135 -14.75 9.08 -7.73
CA ARG A 135 -16.05 9.49 -8.24
C ARG A 135 -16.19 11.01 -8.36
N GLU A 136 -15.75 11.75 -7.36
CA GLU A 136 -15.79 13.22 -7.38
C GLU A 136 -14.88 13.78 -8.47
N LEU A 137 -13.67 13.22 -8.64
CA LEU A 137 -12.77 13.57 -9.74
C LEU A 137 -13.38 13.33 -11.11
N ILE A 138 -14.02 12.18 -11.34
CA ILE A 138 -14.67 11.85 -12.63
C ILE A 138 -15.84 12.79 -12.94
N LEU A 139 -16.57 13.24 -11.93
CA LEU A 139 -17.72 14.13 -12.09
C LEU A 139 -17.33 15.61 -12.18
N ALA A 140 -16.12 15.95 -11.78
CA ALA A 140 -15.62 17.32 -11.83
C ALA A 140 -15.37 17.78 -13.28
N ARG A 141 -15.32 19.10 -13.49
CA ARG A 141 -14.85 19.67 -14.77
C ARG A 141 -13.33 19.52 -14.84
N ASP A 142 -12.82 19.25 -16.02
CA ASP A 142 -11.37 19.10 -16.27
C ASP A 142 -10.52 20.22 -15.63
N SER A 143 -11.05 21.45 -15.61
CA SER A 143 -10.37 22.65 -15.09
C SER A 143 -10.60 22.91 -13.59
N SER A 144 -11.39 22.11 -12.91
CA SER A 144 -11.60 22.26 -11.47
C SER A 144 -10.31 21.97 -10.72
N ILE A 145 -10.00 22.76 -9.69
CA ILE A 145 -8.81 22.56 -8.87
C ILE A 145 -9.13 21.53 -7.78
N VAL A 146 -8.22 20.62 -7.50
CA VAL A 146 -8.34 19.56 -6.49
C VAL A 146 -8.70 20.13 -5.13
N LYS A 147 -8.09 21.24 -4.73
CA LYS A 147 -8.37 21.95 -3.47
C LYS A 147 -9.83 22.32 -3.29
N ASP A 148 -10.52 22.69 -4.37
CA ASP A 148 -11.93 23.08 -4.33
C ASP A 148 -12.90 21.87 -4.29
N LEU A 149 -12.38 20.68 -4.55
CA LEU A 149 -13.14 19.43 -4.63
C LEU A 149 -12.95 18.53 -3.41
N MET A 150 -11.78 18.62 -2.76
CA MET A 150 -11.39 17.73 -1.67
C MET A 150 -12.21 17.96 -0.40
N SER A 151 -12.31 16.93 0.42
CA SER A 151 -12.76 17.03 1.80
C SER A 151 -11.58 17.30 2.72
N GLU A 152 -11.63 18.39 3.48
CA GLU A 152 -10.61 18.71 4.50
C GLU A 152 -10.89 17.99 5.83
N ASN A 153 -12.04 17.34 5.97
CA ASN A 153 -12.39 16.60 7.19
C ASN A 153 -11.71 15.23 7.22
N ILE A 154 -10.43 15.24 7.57
CA ILE A 154 -9.58 14.06 7.63
C ILE A 154 -9.62 13.50 9.05
N ILE A 155 -9.87 12.20 9.17
CA ILE A 155 -9.69 11.46 10.42
C ILE A 155 -8.32 10.80 10.35
N SER A 156 -7.41 11.18 11.21
CA SER A 156 -6.07 10.59 11.32
C SER A 156 -5.87 9.93 12.69
N VAL A 157 -5.03 8.94 12.73
CA VAL A 157 -4.59 8.23 13.93
C VAL A 157 -3.07 8.14 13.93
N PHE A 158 -2.46 8.01 15.10
CA PHE A 158 -1.02 7.80 15.18
C PHE A 158 -0.68 6.35 14.83
N VAL A 159 0.48 6.14 14.21
CA VAL A 159 0.97 4.82 13.76
C VAL A 159 1.20 3.84 14.93
N ASP A 160 1.47 4.36 16.13
CA ASP A 160 1.68 3.61 17.37
C ASP A 160 0.38 3.39 18.18
N GLU A 161 -0.78 3.89 17.70
CA GLU A 161 -2.05 3.59 18.35
C GLU A 161 -2.47 2.14 18.08
N ASN A 162 -3.04 1.49 19.10
CA ASN A 162 -3.60 0.15 18.97
C ASN A 162 -4.79 0.14 18.01
N ARG A 163 -4.83 -0.80 17.07
CA ARG A 163 -5.85 -0.93 16.03
C ARG A 163 -7.28 -1.01 16.57
N ASP A 164 -7.49 -1.61 17.75
CA ASP A 164 -8.80 -1.75 18.37
C ASP A 164 -9.41 -0.40 18.84
N ARG A 165 -8.58 0.60 19.15
CA ARG A 165 -9.06 1.94 19.50
C ARG A 165 -9.70 2.69 18.32
N LYS A 166 -9.35 2.32 17.09
CA LYS A 166 -9.89 2.92 15.87
C LYS A 166 -11.40 2.70 15.73
N SER A 167 -11.89 1.51 16.09
CA SER A 167 -13.32 1.15 16.00
C SER A 167 -14.19 1.94 16.98
N THR A 168 -13.64 2.34 18.13
CA THR A 168 -14.39 3.04 19.17
C THR A 168 -14.61 4.52 18.86
N ARG A 169 -13.71 5.19 18.12
CA ARG A 169 -13.86 6.59 17.71
C ARG A 169 -14.83 6.79 16.54
N LEU A 170 -14.93 5.83 15.63
CA LEU A 170 -15.85 5.89 14.49
C LEU A 170 -17.32 5.69 14.88
N ASN A 171 -17.58 5.06 16.05
CA ASN A 171 -18.94 4.82 16.56
C ASN A 171 -19.46 5.92 17.53
N SER A 172 -18.71 7.00 17.72
CA SER A 172 -19.02 8.06 18.69
C SER A 172 -19.43 9.40 18.05
N SER A 173 -19.81 9.39 16.75
CA SER A 173 -20.26 10.60 16.03
C SER A 173 -21.68 10.46 15.55
#